data_2260eba017db241bef83ce29e98056ec
#
_entry.id   2260eba017db241bef83ce29e98056ec
#
_cell.length_a   1.000
_cell.length_b   1.000
_cell.length_c   1.000
_cell.angle_alpha   90.00
_cell.angle_beta   90.00
_cell.angle_gamma   90.00
#
_symmetry.space_group_name_H-M   'P 1'
#
loop_
_entity.id
_entity.type
_entity.pdbx_description
1 polymer ?
#
loop_
_entity_poly.entity_id
_entity_poly.type
_entity_poly.pdbx_seq_one_letter_code
_entity_poly.pdbx_strand_id
1 'polypeptide(L)'
;MRCLVVVGLLAAVLALGPGPAEAQYSGHNFRGDYGIASGSQPEPGFYVPVVYLRYDADKLVDRNGDEIREDLPGSVNANGFATGFWWVSDFKILGANYGILAFPAWTDNKFEVPILDLETKTSFGFTDLYFQPINLGWHTSRADFTAGLEIYAPTGSYDIEASDNLG
;
A
#
# COMPACT_ATOMS: atom_id res chain seq x y z
N MET A 1 -13.07 18.14 -29.76
CA MET A 1 -12.32 19.01 -28.84
C MET A 1 -12.21 18.46 -27.42
N ARG A 2 -13.25 17.89 -26.80
CA ARG A 2 -13.18 17.36 -25.40
C ARG A 2 -12.23 16.17 -25.23
N CYS A 3 -12.16 15.24 -26.19
CA CYS A 3 -11.22 14.10 -26.11
C CYS A 3 -9.74 14.51 -26.21
N LEU A 4 -9.41 15.54 -26.99
CA LEU A 4 -8.02 16.03 -27.10
C LEU A 4 -7.51 16.69 -25.81
N VAL A 5 -8.40 17.32 -25.03
CA VAL A 5 -8.03 17.91 -23.74
C VAL A 5 -7.75 16.83 -22.70
N VAL A 6 -8.54 15.77 -22.67
CA VAL A 6 -8.34 14.64 -21.75
C VAL A 6 -7.06 13.87 -22.05
N VAL A 7 -6.79 13.63 -23.35
CA VAL A 7 -5.54 12.99 -23.79
C VAL A 7 -4.32 13.86 -23.49
N GLY A 8 -4.45 15.19 -23.66
CA GLY A 8 -3.39 16.13 -23.33
C GLY A 8 -3.10 16.21 -21.82
N LEU A 9 -4.13 16.15 -20.96
CA LEU A 9 -3.96 16.09 -19.51
C LEU A 9 -3.32 14.77 -19.05
N LEU A 10 -3.73 13.65 -19.62
CA LEU A 10 -3.11 12.34 -19.33
C LEU A 10 -1.64 12.30 -19.75
N ALA A 11 -1.33 12.84 -20.94
CA ALA A 11 0.05 12.93 -21.43
C ALA A 11 0.91 13.87 -20.58
N ALA A 12 0.34 14.96 -20.06
CA ALA A 12 1.04 15.88 -19.16
C ALA A 12 1.36 15.24 -17.79
N VAL A 13 0.44 14.45 -17.24
CA VAL A 13 0.65 13.69 -15.99
C VAL A 13 1.72 12.60 -16.19
N LEU A 14 1.74 11.94 -17.33
CA LEU A 14 2.76 10.92 -17.67
C LEU A 14 4.13 11.54 -17.98
N ALA A 15 4.18 12.80 -18.44
CA ALA A 15 5.43 13.52 -18.71
C ALA A 15 6.09 14.10 -17.44
N LEU A 16 5.37 14.17 -16.33
CA LEU A 16 5.92 14.42 -15.00
C LEU A 16 6.45 13.10 -14.42
N GLY A 17 7.31 12.42 -15.18
CA GLY A 17 7.93 11.18 -14.74
C GLY A 17 8.55 11.34 -13.35
N PRO A 18 8.48 10.31 -12.49
CA PRO A 18 9.16 10.35 -11.20
C PRO A 18 10.64 10.60 -11.46
N GLY A 19 11.20 11.58 -10.75
CA GLY A 19 12.65 11.74 -10.69
C GLY A 19 13.30 10.44 -10.22
N PRO A 20 14.63 10.29 -10.31
CA PRO A 20 15.30 9.10 -9.83
C PRO A 20 14.90 8.86 -8.39
N ALA A 21 14.10 7.81 -8.18
CA ALA A 21 13.70 7.37 -6.86
C ALA A 21 14.94 6.75 -6.22
N GLU A 22 15.56 7.45 -5.29
CA GLU A 22 16.53 6.86 -4.38
C GLU A 22 15.83 5.75 -3.59
N ALA A 23 16.59 4.70 -3.23
CA ALA A 23 16.10 3.49 -2.59
C ALA A 23 15.05 3.82 -1.51
N GLN A 24 13.82 3.54 -1.82
CA GLN A 24 12.73 3.81 -0.91
C GLN A 24 12.39 2.51 -0.19
N TYR A 25 12.30 2.60 1.10
CA TYR A 25 11.48 1.67 1.85
C TYR A 25 10.14 1.54 1.12
N SER A 26 9.60 0.33 1.03
CA SER A 26 8.41 0.02 0.21
C SER A 26 7.16 0.83 0.59
N GLY A 27 7.25 1.73 1.56
CA GLY A 27 6.15 2.59 1.99
C GLY A 27 4.87 1.81 2.30
N HIS A 28 3.75 2.47 2.19
CA HIS A 28 2.43 1.86 2.42
C HIS A 28 1.90 1.07 1.21
N ASN A 29 2.63 1.00 0.11
CA ASN A 29 2.17 0.34 -1.10
C ASN A 29 2.63 -1.12 -1.13
N PHE A 30 1.73 -2.04 -0.79
CA PHE A 30 1.94 -3.48 -0.93
C PHE A 30 1.62 -3.91 -2.35
N ARG A 31 2.65 -4.23 -3.12
CA ARG A 31 2.46 -4.74 -4.48
C ARG A 31 1.86 -6.13 -4.44
N GLY A 32 0.74 -6.31 -5.15
CA GLY A 32 0.08 -7.61 -5.27
C GLY A 32 -0.63 -8.06 -4.00
N ASP A 33 -1.14 -7.15 -3.20
CA ASP A 33 -1.88 -7.37 -1.96
C ASP A 33 -3.09 -8.31 -2.11
N TYR A 34 -3.72 -8.33 -3.29
CA TYR A 34 -4.78 -9.29 -3.66
C TYR A 34 -4.28 -10.44 -4.55
N GLY A 35 -2.97 -10.67 -4.62
CA GLY A 35 -2.35 -11.70 -5.45
C GLY A 35 -2.69 -11.52 -6.93
N ILE A 36 -3.14 -12.59 -7.59
CA ILE A 36 -3.49 -12.55 -9.03
C ILE A 36 -4.73 -11.68 -9.32
N ALA A 37 -5.51 -11.32 -8.32
CA ALA A 37 -6.69 -10.47 -8.44
C ALA A 37 -6.42 -8.99 -8.18
N SER A 38 -5.17 -8.58 -7.97
CA SER A 38 -4.80 -7.19 -7.63
C SER A 38 -5.22 -6.14 -8.68
N GLY A 39 -5.49 -6.53 -9.91
CA GLY A 39 -6.00 -5.66 -10.97
C GLY A 39 -7.51 -5.72 -11.18
N SER A 40 -8.25 -6.48 -10.36
CA SER A 40 -9.68 -6.73 -10.52
C SER A 40 -10.48 -6.11 -9.38
N GLN A 41 -11.48 -5.33 -9.73
CA GLN A 41 -12.51 -4.88 -8.79
C GLN A 41 -13.57 -5.98 -8.67
N PRO A 42 -14.12 -6.30 -7.49
CA PRO A 42 -15.22 -7.24 -7.39
C PRO A 42 -16.51 -6.69 -8.06
N GLU A 43 -17.47 -7.59 -8.30
CA GLU A 43 -18.80 -7.22 -8.80
C GLU A 43 -19.49 -6.22 -7.88
N PRO A 44 -20.47 -5.46 -8.37
CA PRO A 44 -21.24 -4.54 -7.54
C PRO A 44 -21.78 -5.19 -6.28
N GLY A 45 -21.51 -4.58 -5.11
CA GLY A 45 -21.86 -5.14 -3.83
C GLY A 45 -21.16 -4.45 -2.67
N PHE A 46 -21.37 -4.99 -1.47
CA PHE A 46 -20.70 -4.55 -0.26
C PHE A 46 -19.86 -5.69 0.30
N TYR A 47 -18.58 -5.42 0.55
CA TYR A 47 -17.59 -6.38 0.99
C TYR A 47 -16.94 -5.93 2.28
N VAL A 48 -16.62 -6.88 3.14
CA VAL A 48 -15.86 -6.68 4.36
C VAL A 48 -14.55 -7.48 4.23
N PRO A 49 -13.49 -6.89 3.68
CA PRO A 49 -12.21 -7.57 3.58
C PRO A 49 -11.56 -7.67 4.96
N VAL A 50 -10.84 -8.77 5.16
CA VAL A 50 -10.02 -9.04 6.33
C VAL A 50 -8.64 -9.42 5.83
N VAL A 51 -7.61 -8.70 6.29
CA VAL A 51 -6.23 -8.91 5.88
C VAL A 51 -5.39 -9.16 7.11
N TYR A 52 -4.57 -10.19 7.07
CA TYR A 52 -3.48 -10.42 8.01
C TYR A 52 -2.17 -10.48 7.24
N LEU A 53 -1.22 -9.70 7.67
CA LEU A 53 0.14 -9.67 7.14
C LEU A 53 1.12 -10.10 8.21
N ARG A 54 2.05 -10.97 7.84
CA ARG A 54 3.27 -11.21 8.60
C ARG A 54 4.47 -10.98 7.69
N TYR A 55 5.38 -10.17 8.14
CA TYR A 55 6.63 -9.89 7.46
C TYR A 55 7.79 -10.23 8.39
N ASP A 56 8.69 -11.08 7.91
CA ASP A 56 9.92 -11.44 8.60
C ASP A 56 11.08 -11.28 7.60
N ALA A 57 12.11 -10.54 7.97
CA ALA A 57 13.33 -10.41 7.19
C ALA A 57 14.54 -10.45 8.13
N ASP A 58 15.54 -11.23 7.76
CA ASP A 58 16.78 -11.43 8.52
C ASP A 58 18.04 -10.99 7.74
N LYS A 59 17.84 -10.47 6.52
CA LYS A 59 18.92 -10.07 5.63
C LYS A 59 18.60 -8.77 4.93
N LEU A 60 19.64 -7.96 4.75
CA LEU A 60 19.60 -6.79 3.89
C LEU A 60 20.35 -7.11 2.59
N VAL A 61 19.65 -7.04 1.48
CA VAL A 61 20.23 -7.34 0.16
C VAL A 61 20.23 -6.10 -0.75
N ASP A 62 21.17 -6.07 -1.68
CA ASP A 62 21.23 -5.05 -2.71
C ASP A 62 20.22 -5.34 -3.84
N ARG A 63 20.22 -4.49 -4.87
CA ARG A 63 19.34 -4.64 -6.05
C ARG A 63 19.57 -5.91 -6.88
N ASN A 64 20.71 -6.60 -6.70
CA ASN A 64 21.06 -7.84 -7.40
C ASN A 64 20.66 -9.07 -6.58
N GLY A 65 20.29 -8.87 -5.30
CA GLY A 65 20.00 -9.93 -4.33
C GLY A 65 21.21 -10.36 -3.50
N ASP A 66 22.35 -9.67 -3.65
CA ASP A 66 23.56 -9.94 -2.87
C ASP A 66 23.43 -9.33 -1.47
N GLU A 67 23.84 -10.06 -0.45
CA GLU A 67 23.80 -9.58 0.94
C GLU A 67 24.78 -8.42 1.15
N ILE A 68 24.27 -7.25 1.56
CA ILE A 68 25.05 -6.01 1.65
C ILE A 68 26.07 -6.07 2.80
N ARG A 69 25.69 -6.68 3.90
CA ARG A 69 26.45 -6.71 5.15
C ARG A 69 26.30 -8.04 5.89
N GLU A 70 27.02 -9.06 5.46
CA GLU A 70 27.07 -10.37 6.15
C GLU A 70 27.60 -10.26 7.59
N ASP A 71 28.42 -9.23 7.87
CA ASP A 71 29.01 -8.95 9.18
C ASP A 71 28.06 -8.18 10.11
N LEU A 72 26.90 -7.76 9.62
CA LEU A 72 25.92 -6.96 10.38
C LEU A 72 24.55 -7.67 10.40
N PRO A 73 24.41 -8.77 11.15
CA PRO A 73 23.13 -9.45 11.25
C PRO A 73 22.09 -8.52 11.87
N GLY A 74 20.90 -8.56 11.31
CA GLY A 74 19.73 -7.81 11.79
C GLY A 74 18.44 -8.51 11.42
N SER A 75 17.36 -8.13 12.06
CA SER A 75 16.04 -8.65 11.73
C SER A 75 14.97 -7.57 11.75
N VAL A 76 13.98 -7.73 10.89
CA VAL A 76 12.74 -6.96 10.88
C VAL A 76 11.59 -7.93 10.97
N ASN A 77 10.74 -7.75 11.95
CA ASN A 77 9.52 -8.53 12.11
C ASN A 77 8.34 -7.56 12.21
N ALA A 78 7.31 -7.81 11.43
CA ALA A 78 6.08 -7.05 11.52
C ALA A 78 4.85 -7.94 11.39
N ASN A 79 3.84 -7.66 12.18
CA ASN A 79 2.52 -8.26 12.03
C ASN A 79 1.51 -7.16 11.81
N GLY A 80 0.62 -7.36 10.84
CA GLY A 80 -0.42 -6.40 10.52
C GLY A 80 -1.78 -7.07 10.43
N PHE A 81 -2.79 -6.39 10.89
CA PHE A 81 -4.18 -6.76 10.73
C PHE A 81 -4.95 -5.57 10.19
N ALA A 82 -5.73 -5.78 9.14
CA ALA A 82 -6.63 -4.76 8.61
C ALA A 82 -8.00 -5.36 8.33
N THR A 83 -9.02 -4.57 8.53
CA THR A 83 -10.38 -4.88 8.10
C THR A 83 -11.08 -3.57 7.76
N GLY A 84 -12.16 -3.62 7.01
CA GLY A 84 -12.84 -2.40 6.64
C GLY A 84 -14.03 -2.68 5.75
N PHE A 85 -14.31 -1.79 4.83
CA PHE A 85 -15.36 -2.00 3.85
C PHE A 85 -14.86 -1.66 2.44
N TRP A 86 -15.43 -2.34 1.48
CA TRP A 86 -15.33 -2.04 0.05
C TRP A 86 -16.72 -2.08 -0.54
N TRP A 87 -17.21 -0.94 -0.97
CA TRP A 87 -18.46 -0.83 -1.68
C TRP A 87 -18.22 -0.57 -3.16
N VAL A 88 -18.81 -1.40 -4.01
CA VAL A 88 -18.79 -1.26 -5.46
C VAL A 88 -20.21 -1.03 -5.94
N SER A 89 -20.43 0.00 -6.72
CA SER A 89 -21.73 0.38 -7.24
C SER A 89 -21.96 -0.09 -8.67
N ASP A 90 -23.22 -0.17 -9.07
CA ASP A 90 -23.62 -0.33 -10.48
C ASP A 90 -23.42 0.95 -11.31
N PHE A 91 -23.17 2.09 -10.63
CA PHE A 91 -22.91 3.36 -11.30
C PHE A 91 -21.57 3.32 -12.03
N LYS A 92 -21.59 3.76 -13.30
CA LYS A 92 -20.40 3.72 -14.14
C LYS A 92 -19.84 5.09 -14.45
N ILE A 93 -18.53 5.23 -14.28
CA ILE A 93 -17.74 6.40 -14.69
C ILE A 93 -16.78 5.94 -15.80
N LEU A 94 -16.89 6.54 -16.99
CA LEU A 94 -16.08 6.17 -18.15
C LEU A 94 -16.13 4.66 -18.48
N GLY A 95 -17.24 4.00 -18.21
CA GLY A 95 -17.43 2.58 -18.42
C GLY A 95 -16.97 1.67 -17.28
N ALA A 96 -16.25 2.20 -16.28
CA ALA A 96 -15.85 1.49 -15.06
C ALA A 96 -16.93 1.52 -14.01
N ASN A 97 -17.07 0.48 -13.23
CA ASN A 97 -17.84 0.51 -11.98
C ASN A 97 -17.13 1.41 -10.96
N TYR A 98 -17.89 2.26 -10.30
CA TYR A 98 -17.36 3.12 -9.24
C TYR A 98 -17.45 2.44 -7.89
N GLY A 99 -16.39 2.53 -7.12
CA GLY A 99 -16.33 2.01 -5.76
C GLY A 99 -15.64 2.96 -4.79
N ILE A 100 -15.82 2.68 -3.52
CA ILE A 100 -15.16 3.33 -2.38
C ILE A 100 -14.69 2.22 -1.44
N LEU A 101 -13.50 2.39 -0.88
CA LEU A 101 -13.03 1.49 0.17
C LEU A 101 -12.29 2.25 1.27
N ALA A 102 -12.31 1.68 2.48
CA ALA A 102 -11.57 2.18 3.62
C ALA A 102 -11.13 1.02 4.52
N PHE A 103 -9.87 1.10 4.94
CA PHE A 103 -9.24 0.09 5.78
C PHE A 103 -8.54 0.74 6.96
N PRO A 104 -9.10 0.73 8.16
CA PRO A 104 -8.33 0.83 9.38
C PRO A 104 -7.41 -0.39 9.52
N ALA A 105 -6.19 -0.15 9.95
CA ALA A 105 -5.22 -1.19 10.16
C ALA A 105 -4.48 -1.03 11.48
N TRP A 106 -3.98 -2.13 12.00
CA TRP A 106 -3.18 -2.22 13.21
C TRP A 106 -1.92 -3.03 12.91
N THR A 107 -0.81 -2.61 13.45
CA THR A 107 0.47 -3.33 13.28
C THR A 107 1.31 -3.28 14.54
N ASP A 108 2.22 -4.22 14.67
CA ASP A 108 3.39 -4.15 15.52
C ASP A 108 4.65 -4.34 14.67
N ASN A 109 5.75 -3.75 15.12
CA ASN A 109 7.03 -3.87 14.46
C ASN A 109 8.12 -4.15 15.48
N LYS A 110 9.11 -4.96 15.07
CA LYS A 110 10.35 -5.14 15.79
C LYS A 110 11.51 -5.09 14.81
N PHE A 111 12.48 -4.23 15.11
CA PHE A 111 13.72 -4.13 14.37
C PHE A 111 14.89 -4.33 15.34
N GLU A 112 15.81 -5.21 14.99
CA GLU A 112 17.00 -5.53 15.80
C GLU A 112 18.26 -5.51 14.95
N VAL A 113 19.31 -4.90 15.47
CA VAL A 113 20.69 -4.99 14.96
C VAL A 113 21.62 -5.26 16.14
N PRO A 114 21.81 -6.54 16.51
CA PRO A 114 22.47 -6.92 17.77
C PRO A 114 23.88 -6.39 17.93
N ILE A 115 24.67 -6.31 16.85
CA ILE A 115 26.05 -5.83 16.90
C ILE A 115 26.16 -4.34 17.24
N LEU A 116 25.07 -3.58 17.04
CA LEU A 116 24.97 -2.15 17.38
C LEU A 116 24.24 -1.93 18.71
N ASP A 117 23.82 -3.00 19.40
CA ASP A 117 22.95 -2.93 20.56
C ASP A 117 21.67 -2.08 20.29
N LEU A 118 21.18 -2.18 19.05
CA LEU A 118 20.02 -1.44 18.58
C LEU A 118 18.81 -2.38 18.51
N GLU A 119 17.84 -2.10 19.34
CA GLU A 119 16.51 -2.72 19.29
C GLU A 119 15.45 -1.62 19.30
N THR A 120 14.57 -1.65 18.32
CA THR A 120 13.38 -0.80 18.28
C THR A 120 12.15 -1.68 18.22
N LYS A 121 11.18 -1.41 19.05
CA LYS A 121 9.94 -2.16 19.09
C LYS A 121 8.76 -1.21 19.24
N THR A 122 7.85 -1.28 18.27
CA THR A 122 6.57 -0.60 18.35
C THR A 122 5.49 -1.58 18.77
N SER A 123 4.79 -1.25 19.83
CA SER A 123 3.67 -2.07 20.31
C SER A 123 2.51 -2.04 19.35
N PHE A 124 1.71 -3.10 19.33
CA PHE A 124 0.51 -3.20 18.51
C PHE A 124 -0.38 -1.96 18.67
N GLY A 125 -0.59 -1.24 17.59
CA GLY A 125 -1.30 0.03 17.58
C GLY A 125 -1.95 0.32 16.24
N PHE A 126 -2.75 1.38 16.21
CA PHE A 126 -3.47 1.84 15.03
C PHE A 126 -2.52 2.57 14.08
N THR A 127 -2.58 2.24 12.80
CA THR A 127 -1.82 2.92 11.74
C THR A 127 -2.66 4.02 11.09
N ASP A 128 -2.08 4.71 10.12
CA ASP A 128 -2.82 5.63 9.28
C ASP A 128 -3.99 4.94 8.58
N LEU A 129 -5.12 5.64 8.52
CA LEU A 129 -6.30 5.15 7.84
C LEU A 129 -6.07 5.18 6.33
N TYR A 130 -6.12 4.02 5.70
CA TYR A 130 -6.19 3.90 4.25
C TYR A 130 -7.60 4.14 3.74
N PHE A 131 -7.74 5.07 2.79
CA PHE A 131 -9.01 5.41 2.20
C PHE A 131 -8.89 5.65 0.69
N GLN A 132 -9.73 5.00 -0.09
CA GLN A 132 -9.86 5.18 -1.53
C GLN A 132 -11.23 5.76 -1.87
N PRO A 133 -11.38 7.09 -1.99
CA PRO A 133 -12.64 7.72 -2.36
C PRO A 133 -13.04 7.47 -3.81
N ILE A 134 -12.07 7.10 -4.65
CA ILE A 134 -12.29 6.74 -6.05
C ILE A 134 -11.58 5.42 -6.33
N ASN A 135 -12.36 4.40 -6.61
CA ASN A 135 -11.88 3.12 -7.10
C ASN A 135 -12.72 2.76 -8.35
N LEU A 136 -12.07 2.71 -9.50
CA LEU A 136 -12.71 2.43 -10.79
C LEU A 136 -12.26 1.08 -11.30
N GLY A 137 -13.23 0.21 -11.66
CA GLY A 137 -12.96 -1.11 -12.20
C GLY A 137 -13.57 -1.32 -13.58
N TRP A 138 -12.75 -1.73 -14.55
CA TRP A 138 -13.17 -2.14 -15.89
C TRP A 138 -13.00 -3.64 -16.03
N HIS A 139 -14.09 -4.32 -16.31
CA HIS A 139 -14.09 -5.74 -16.65
C HIS A 139 -14.25 -5.90 -18.17
N THR A 140 -13.30 -6.56 -18.79
CA THR A 140 -13.34 -6.88 -20.21
C THR A 140 -13.29 -8.39 -20.42
N SER A 141 -13.55 -8.86 -21.63
CA SER A 141 -13.50 -10.30 -21.93
C SER A 141 -12.10 -10.93 -21.87
N ARG A 142 -11.04 -10.12 -21.70
CA ARG A 142 -9.64 -10.59 -21.75
C ARG A 142 -8.80 -10.13 -20.58
N ALA A 143 -9.17 -9.04 -19.93
CA ALA A 143 -8.40 -8.45 -18.82
C ALA A 143 -9.28 -7.53 -18.01
N ASP A 144 -8.94 -7.41 -16.74
CA ASP A 144 -9.49 -6.43 -15.81
C ASP A 144 -8.48 -5.31 -15.58
N PHE A 145 -9.00 -4.13 -15.31
CA PHE A 145 -8.19 -2.96 -14.98
C PHE A 145 -8.81 -2.23 -13.81
N THR A 146 -7.98 -1.73 -12.92
CA THR A 146 -8.41 -0.83 -11.84
C THR A 146 -7.59 0.46 -11.87
N ALA A 147 -8.22 1.54 -11.49
CA ALA A 147 -7.56 2.81 -11.21
C ALA A 147 -8.24 3.48 -10.02
N GLY A 148 -7.46 4.12 -9.15
CA GLY A 148 -8.00 4.74 -7.96
C GLY A 148 -7.17 5.92 -7.46
N LEU A 149 -7.75 6.66 -6.53
CA LEU A 149 -7.08 7.67 -5.72
C LEU A 149 -6.99 7.13 -4.29
N GLU A 150 -5.77 6.98 -3.80
CA GLU A 150 -5.47 6.50 -2.46
C GLU A 150 -5.04 7.66 -1.56
N ILE A 151 -5.56 7.66 -0.34
CA ILE A 151 -5.26 8.66 0.68
C ILE A 151 -4.94 7.91 1.97
N TYR A 152 -3.80 8.23 2.56
CA TYR A 152 -3.46 7.85 3.92
C TYR A 152 -3.74 9.05 4.82
N ALA A 153 -4.75 8.94 5.67
CA ALA A 153 -5.06 9.98 6.63
C ALA A 153 -4.18 9.81 7.87
N PRO A 154 -3.52 10.87 8.37
CA PRO A 154 -2.60 10.78 9.50
C PRO A 154 -3.39 10.59 10.81
N THR A 155 -3.87 9.38 11.04
CA THR A 155 -4.68 8.97 12.19
C THR A 155 -3.99 7.94 13.06
N GLY A 156 -2.81 7.46 12.63
CA GLY A 156 -2.03 6.46 13.33
C GLY A 156 -1.50 6.95 14.69
N SER A 157 -1.10 6.00 15.51
CA SER A 157 -0.49 6.29 16.80
C SER A 157 0.88 6.93 16.58
N TYR A 158 1.06 8.16 17.04
CA TYR A 158 2.28 8.93 16.88
C TYR A 158 2.77 9.44 18.24
N ASP A 159 4.06 9.25 18.51
CA ASP A 159 4.77 9.81 19.66
C ASP A 159 6.08 10.44 19.17
N ILE A 160 6.25 11.75 19.39
CA ILE A 160 7.42 12.50 18.93
C ILE A 160 8.73 12.05 19.62
N GLU A 161 8.63 11.41 20.78
CA GLU A 161 9.78 10.91 21.54
C GLU A 161 10.12 9.45 21.17
N ALA A 162 9.22 8.76 20.45
CA ALA A 162 9.46 7.39 20.03
C ALA A 162 10.42 7.32 18.84
N SER A 163 11.27 6.30 18.84
CA SER A 163 12.19 6.01 17.73
C SER A 163 11.48 5.41 16.51
N ASP A 164 10.25 4.97 16.68
CA ASP A 164 9.42 4.35 15.66
C ASP A 164 7.95 4.71 15.90
N ASN A 165 7.22 4.97 14.83
CA ASN A 165 5.83 5.40 14.85
C ASN A 165 4.98 4.57 13.87
N LEU A 166 3.68 4.48 14.13
CA LEU A 166 2.72 3.74 13.32
C LEU A 166 1.92 4.62 12.36
N GLY A 167 2.10 5.93 12.43
CA GLY A 167 1.45 6.91 11.57
C GLY A 167 2.38 7.98 11.05
#